data_e454072796a760b12d04f011887c4b42
#
_entry.id   e454072796a760b12d04f011887c4b42
#
_cell.length_a   1.000
_cell.length_b   1.000
_cell.length_c   1.000
_cell.angle_alpha   90.00
_cell.angle_beta   90.00
_cell.angle_gamma   90.00
#
_symmetry.space_group_name_H-M   'P 1'
#
loop_
_entity.id
_entity.type
_entity.pdbx_description
1 polymer ?
#
loop_
_entity_poly.entity_id
_entity_poly.type
_entity_poly.pdbx_seq_one_letter_code
_entity_poly.pdbx_strand_id
1 'polypeptide(L)'
;MISRRKMLGWGMTGAAVAALPLSALAAPASVSTVDLRGSIDARDHGVSPDGGDVSSRKLMALIEQAARQNKPVYLPPGDYRVSGLDLPDNTRLVGVSGASRLVYSGDGSLIRATAARRIELSNLVIDGGNRWLDDQTPALIHFSGIPDVSIDNCEILGARKSAIQLERCGGRIERSKISGAADYAVYAVESTGLSVTGNSVFDCGNGGILIHRWEKGVDGSIVTANRIFRIGARNGGTGQYGNAINLFRAANVMVSGNHITDSAFSAIRANSSSNAQISGNQCFRSGETAIYAEFSFEGAVISDNTVDGAANGISVVNFNEGGRLSTISGNIVRNLSATGPYKLDGAIFGVGISAEADTAITGNVVENAALWGLALGFGPYLRNVVAANNIVRGANVGCAVSVAEGAGSTVITGNVFQDVNDGGVIGYRWTQAPTEELGGSGDAAAAFPHLTVMGNRVG
;
A
#
# COMPACT_ATOMS: atom_id res chain seq x y z
N MET A 1 -0.48 -14.95 -51.88
CA MET A 1 0.12 -14.95 -50.54
C MET A 1 1.40 -14.11 -50.59
N ILE A 2 1.32 -12.86 -50.17
CA ILE A 2 2.46 -11.93 -50.14
C ILE A 2 2.89 -11.84 -48.68
N SER A 3 4.12 -12.30 -48.43
CA SER A 3 4.72 -12.36 -47.08
C SER A 3 5.03 -10.95 -46.56
N ARG A 4 4.69 -10.69 -45.29
CA ARG A 4 4.95 -9.43 -44.57
C ARG A 4 6.41 -8.95 -44.53
N ARG A 5 7.35 -9.69 -45.09
CA ARG A 5 8.79 -9.36 -45.13
C ARG A 5 9.24 -8.51 -46.34
N LYS A 6 8.34 -8.14 -47.26
CA LYS A 6 8.67 -7.35 -48.47
C LYS A 6 8.27 -5.89 -48.47
N MET A 7 7.81 -5.34 -47.31
CA MET A 7 7.38 -3.92 -47.21
C MET A 7 8.42 -3.00 -46.54
N LEU A 8 9.64 -3.45 -46.27
CA LEU A 8 10.67 -2.65 -45.60
C LEU A 8 11.91 -2.44 -46.49
N GLY A 9 11.68 -2.09 -47.72
CA GLY A 9 12.78 -1.79 -48.62
C GLY A 9 12.41 -0.76 -49.65
N TRP A 10 12.33 0.52 -49.27
CA TRP A 10 12.53 1.67 -50.18
C TRP A 10 12.44 2.97 -49.34
N GLY A 11 13.54 3.70 -49.31
CA GLY A 11 13.54 5.08 -48.80
C GLY A 11 14.63 5.40 -47.76
N MET A 12 15.91 5.17 -48.13
CA MET A 12 16.99 5.86 -47.40
C MET A 12 17.34 7.14 -48.15
N THR A 13 16.76 8.24 -47.77
CA THR A 13 17.36 9.55 -47.93
C THR A 13 17.80 10.04 -46.55
N GLY A 14 19.10 10.37 -46.45
CA GLY A 14 19.75 10.66 -45.19
C GLY A 14 19.15 11.86 -44.45
N ALA A 15 18.62 11.60 -43.28
CA ALA A 15 18.45 12.58 -42.24
C ALA A 15 19.41 12.21 -41.10
N ALA A 16 20.31 13.11 -40.79
CA ALA A 16 21.22 12.99 -39.68
C ALA A 16 20.37 12.88 -38.40
N VAL A 17 20.33 11.69 -37.79
CA VAL A 17 19.75 11.49 -36.49
C VAL A 17 20.70 12.14 -35.50
N ALA A 18 20.35 13.34 -35.03
CA ALA A 18 20.98 13.92 -33.85
C ALA A 18 20.71 12.95 -32.69
N ALA A 19 21.76 12.30 -32.19
CA ALA A 19 21.70 11.50 -31.00
C ALA A 19 21.29 12.44 -29.85
N LEU A 20 20.05 12.31 -29.39
CA LEU A 20 19.64 12.90 -28.14
C LEU A 20 20.49 12.26 -27.03
N PRO A 21 21.14 13.06 -26.18
CA PRO A 21 21.88 12.47 -25.07
C PRO A 21 20.90 11.65 -24.22
N LEU A 22 21.26 10.39 -23.92
CA LEU A 22 20.60 9.64 -22.88
C LEU A 22 20.50 10.54 -21.65
N SER A 23 19.29 10.83 -21.22
CA SER A 23 19.04 11.55 -20.00
C SER A 23 19.81 10.82 -18.89
N ALA A 24 20.89 11.43 -18.42
CA ALA A 24 21.60 10.96 -17.25
C ALA A 24 20.55 10.77 -16.14
N LEU A 25 20.45 9.55 -15.61
CA LEU A 25 19.73 9.29 -14.37
C LEU A 25 20.18 10.38 -13.42
N ALA A 26 19.27 11.22 -12.96
CA ALA A 26 19.57 12.27 -12.04
C ALA A 26 20.31 11.65 -10.85
N ALA A 27 21.55 12.07 -10.65
CA ALA A 27 22.28 11.71 -9.44
C ALA A 27 21.39 12.07 -8.23
N PRO A 28 21.39 11.26 -7.15
CA PRO A 28 20.64 11.61 -5.97
C PRO A 28 20.98 13.06 -5.59
N ALA A 29 19.96 13.86 -5.31
CA ALA A 29 20.12 15.25 -4.99
C ALA A 29 21.13 15.38 -3.85
N SER A 30 22.36 15.77 -4.18
CA SER A 30 23.34 16.12 -3.17
C SER A 30 22.84 17.39 -2.49
N VAL A 31 22.88 17.41 -1.15
CA VAL A 31 22.57 18.63 -0.41
C VAL A 31 23.48 19.73 -0.97
N SER A 32 22.88 20.72 -1.62
CA SER A 32 23.61 21.85 -2.13
C SER A 32 24.22 22.61 -0.94
N THR A 33 25.48 23.02 -1.04
CA THR A 33 26.08 23.90 -0.02
C THR A 33 25.31 25.22 0.14
N VAL A 34 24.48 25.56 -0.83
CA VAL A 34 23.55 26.72 -0.78
C VAL A 34 22.45 26.47 0.24
N ASP A 35 21.95 25.22 0.35
CA ASP A 35 20.87 24.87 1.28
C ASP A 35 21.34 24.88 2.74
N LEU A 36 22.64 24.78 2.97
CA LEU A 36 23.25 24.87 4.30
C LEU A 36 23.63 26.30 4.70
N ARG A 37 23.58 27.25 3.78
CA ARG A 37 23.82 28.67 4.09
C ARG A 37 22.74 29.20 5.01
N GLY A 38 23.17 29.70 6.17
CA GLY A 38 22.27 30.20 7.21
C GLY A 38 21.87 29.15 8.25
N SER A 39 22.27 27.88 8.09
CA SER A 39 22.17 26.88 9.16
C SER A 39 23.20 27.14 10.26
N ILE A 40 22.89 26.64 11.45
CA ILE A 40 23.79 26.68 12.59
C ILE A 40 24.50 25.33 12.68
N ASP A 41 25.83 25.33 12.55
CA ASP A 41 26.63 24.10 12.70
C ASP A 41 26.66 23.65 14.16
N ALA A 42 26.24 22.43 14.44
CA ALA A 42 26.16 21.89 15.79
C ALA A 42 27.54 21.77 16.48
N ARG A 43 28.61 21.56 15.73
CA ARG A 43 30.00 21.50 16.28
C ARG A 43 30.44 22.82 16.85
N ASP A 44 30.11 23.94 16.24
CA ASP A 44 30.43 25.29 16.70
C ASP A 44 29.81 25.61 18.07
N HIS A 45 28.79 24.82 18.45
CA HIS A 45 28.07 24.92 19.71
C HIS A 45 28.44 23.76 20.69
N GLY A 46 29.51 23.05 20.40
CA GLY A 46 30.04 22.00 21.28
C GLY A 46 29.20 20.72 21.30
N VAL A 47 28.39 20.48 20.26
CA VAL A 47 27.76 19.18 20.02
C VAL A 47 28.76 18.35 19.24
N SER A 48 29.30 17.31 19.86
CA SER A 48 30.27 16.44 19.21
C SER A 48 29.73 15.02 19.08
N PRO A 49 30.10 14.28 18.03
CA PRO A 49 29.94 12.84 18.00
C PRO A 49 30.56 12.22 19.28
N ASP A 50 29.98 11.13 19.75
CA ASP A 50 30.41 10.40 20.95
C ASP A 50 30.34 11.13 22.31
N GLY A 51 29.76 12.34 22.35
CA GLY A 51 29.65 13.17 23.55
C GLY A 51 28.58 12.73 24.58
N GLY A 52 27.82 11.66 24.28
CA GLY A 52 26.83 11.08 25.21
C GLY A 52 25.76 12.09 25.68
N ASP A 53 25.32 11.98 26.95
CA ASP A 53 24.26 12.82 27.51
C ASP A 53 24.55 14.32 27.50
N VAL A 54 25.83 14.71 27.52
CA VAL A 54 26.23 16.12 27.40
C VAL A 54 25.90 16.66 26.02
N SER A 55 26.12 15.87 24.98
CA SER A 55 25.80 16.24 23.62
C SER A 55 24.27 16.32 23.42
N SER A 56 23.46 15.44 24.03
CA SER A 56 22.00 15.51 23.98
C SER A 56 21.47 16.85 24.52
N ARG A 57 21.94 17.27 25.70
CA ARG A 57 21.51 18.55 26.30
C ARG A 57 21.93 19.77 25.46
N LYS A 58 23.18 19.74 24.95
CA LYS A 58 23.68 20.83 24.08
C LYS A 58 22.91 20.88 22.76
N LEU A 59 22.63 19.74 22.15
CA LEU A 59 21.85 19.66 20.93
C LEU A 59 20.43 20.20 21.15
N MET A 60 19.74 19.83 22.24
CA MET A 60 18.42 20.40 22.56
C MET A 60 18.46 21.92 22.74
N ALA A 61 19.42 22.43 23.51
CA ALA A 61 19.55 23.88 23.71
C ALA A 61 19.81 24.62 22.38
N LEU A 62 20.62 24.02 21.50
CA LEU A 62 20.89 24.55 20.16
C LEU A 62 19.64 24.53 19.28
N ILE A 63 18.88 23.42 19.29
CA ILE A 63 17.61 23.30 18.54
C ILE A 63 16.63 24.37 18.99
N GLU A 64 16.45 24.57 20.30
CA GLU A 64 15.59 25.63 20.83
C GLU A 64 16.04 27.04 20.39
N GLN A 65 17.33 27.31 20.43
CA GLN A 65 17.88 28.60 19.98
C GLN A 65 17.64 28.80 18.46
N ALA A 66 17.94 27.78 17.66
CA ALA A 66 17.80 27.82 16.21
C ALA A 66 16.32 27.99 15.79
N ALA A 67 15.41 27.28 16.44
CA ALA A 67 13.97 27.39 16.20
C ALA A 67 13.46 28.81 16.44
N ARG A 68 13.86 29.46 17.53
CA ARG A 68 13.54 30.88 17.82
C ARG A 68 14.10 31.83 16.77
N GLN A 69 15.22 31.49 16.15
CA GLN A 69 15.85 32.29 15.08
C GLN A 69 15.36 31.92 13.67
N ASN A 70 14.45 30.95 13.57
CA ASN A 70 14.00 30.37 12.31
C ASN A 70 15.15 29.86 11.44
N LYS A 71 16.16 29.23 12.05
CA LYS A 71 17.33 28.68 11.37
C LYS A 71 17.36 27.15 11.47
N PRO A 72 17.83 26.45 10.44
CA PRO A 72 18.10 25.02 10.54
C PRO A 72 19.30 24.75 11.45
N VAL A 73 19.32 23.59 12.11
CA VAL A 73 20.51 23.03 12.75
C VAL A 73 21.13 22.03 11.81
N TYR A 74 22.37 22.26 11.45
CA TYR A 74 23.16 21.33 10.67
C TYR A 74 23.93 20.38 11.60
N LEU A 75 23.76 19.08 11.40
CA LEU A 75 24.50 18.03 12.05
C LEU A 75 25.57 17.50 11.10
N PRO A 76 26.83 17.81 11.29
CA PRO A 76 27.93 17.25 10.50
C PRO A 76 28.01 15.71 10.60
N PRO A 77 28.74 15.04 9.70
CA PRO A 77 28.98 13.60 9.79
C PRO A 77 29.49 13.15 11.16
N GLY A 78 28.91 12.07 11.69
CA GLY A 78 29.27 11.47 12.97
C GLY A 78 28.08 10.81 13.66
N ASP A 79 28.37 10.00 14.67
CA ASP A 79 27.37 9.29 15.48
C ASP A 79 27.07 10.09 16.75
N TYR A 80 25.89 10.66 16.81
CA TYR A 80 25.41 11.44 17.95
C TYR A 80 24.51 10.57 18.83
N ARG A 81 25.03 10.12 19.96
CA ARG A 81 24.24 9.40 20.97
C ARG A 81 23.34 10.38 21.69
N VAL A 82 22.03 10.19 21.55
CA VAL A 82 21.03 11.10 22.11
C VAL A 82 19.88 10.33 22.74
N SER A 83 19.35 10.90 23.81
CA SER A 83 18.09 10.49 24.44
C SER A 83 17.06 11.57 24.25
N GLY A 84 15.82 11.19 24.00
CA GLY A 84 14.63 12.03 24.01
C GLY A 84 14.77 13.48 23.52
N LEU A 85 14.79 13.69 22.19
CA LEU A 85 14.76 15.03 21.62
C LEU A 85 13.30 15.52 21.52
N ASP A 86 12.92 16.49 22.35
CA ASP A 86 11.59 17.10 22.36
C ASP A 86 11.62 18.39 21.50
N LEU A 87 11.23 18.26 20.24
CA LEU A 87 11.46 19.30 19.24
C LEU A 87 10.46 20.45 19.38
N PRO A 88 10.91 21.69 19.55
CA PRO A 88 10.04 22.87 19.56
C PRO A 88 9.49 23.21 18.16
N ASP A 89 8.50 24.08 18.12
CA ASP A 89 7.94 24.60 16.87
C ASP A 89 9.00 25.16 15.94
N ASN A 90 8.82 24.95 14.63
CA ASN A 90 9.74 25.35 13.55
C ASN A 90 11.12 24.68 13.59
N THR A 91 11.27 23.56 14.23
CA THR A 91 12.54 22.80 14.20
C THR A 91 12.82 22.30 12.79
N ARG A 92 14.06 22.52 12.36
CA ARG A 92 14.62 21.95 11.13
C ARG A 92 16.00 21.35 11.45
N LEU A 93 16.11 20.03 11.35
CA LEU A 93 17.35 19.28 11.50
C LEU A 93 17.81 18.78 10.13
N VAL A 94 19.01 19.14 9.75
CA VAL A 94 19.61 18.80 8.46
C VAL A 94 20.94 18.10 8.68
N GLY A 95 21.14 16.95 8.07
CA GLY A 95 22.38 16.21 8.12
C GLY A 95 23.03 16.00 6.77
N VAL A 96 23.99 15.06 6.76
CA VAL A 96 24.58 14.50 5.53
C VAL A 96 24.10 13.05 5.42
N SER A 97 23.41 12.75 4.33
CA SER A 97 22.79 11.45 4.10
C SER A 97 23.77 10.30 4.32
N GLY A 98 23.36 9.32 5.12
CA GLY A 98 24.17 8.15 5.49
C GLY A 98 25.30 8.42 6.47
N ALA A 99 25.58 9.67 6.82
CA ALA A 99 26.76 10.03 7.62
C ALA A 99 26.44 10.78 8.92
N SER A 100 25.35 11.53 8.98
CA SER A 100 24.90 12.21 10.21
C SER A 100 23.89 11.33 10.92
N ARG A 101 24.30 10.70 12.02
CA ARG A 101 23.54 9.64 12.68
C ARG A 101 23.14 10.01 14.09
N LEU A 102 21.85 10.01 14.38
CA LEU A 102 21.28 10.07 15.72
C LEU A 102 21.09 8.65 16.22
N VAL A 103 21.81 8.27 17.27
CA VAL A 103 21.77 6.93 17.86
C VAL A 103 21.01 6.99 19.17
N TYR A 104 19.95 6.22 19.28
CA TYR A 104 19.11 6.16 20.48
C TYR A 104 19.86 5.60 21.67
N SER A 105 19.92 6.35 22.76
CA SER A 105 20.59 5.96 24.01
C SER A 105 19.64 5.52 25.13
N GLY A 106 18.34 5.75 25.00
CA GLY A 106 17.31 5.39 25.96
C GLY A 106 16.39 6.58 26.27
N ASP A 107 15.36 6.34 27.08
CA ASP A 107 14.41 7.33 27.60
C ASP A 107 13.39 7.88 26.58
N GLY A 108 12.20 7.28 26.55
CA GLY A 108 11.09 7.70 25.69
C GLY A 108 11.33 7.50 24.19
N SER A 109 10.72 8.33 23.37
CA SER A 109 11.01 8.39 21.92
C SER A 109 12.35 9.08 21.67
N LEU A 110 13.09 8.63 20.66
CA LEU A 110 14.32 9.33 20.24
C LEU A 110 14.00 10.76 19.79
N ILE A 111 12.95 10.92 19.01
CA ILE A 111 12.48 12.23 18.54
C ILE A 111 10.97 12.35 18.84
N ARG A 112 10.61 13.43 19.54
CA ARG A 112 9.22 13.74 19.83
C ARG A 112 8.93 15.20 19.49
N ALA A 113 7.69 15.48 19.07
CA ALA A 113 7.17 16.83 18.97
C ALA A 113 5.65 16.82 19.14
N THR A 114 5.12 17.85 19.81
CA THR A 114 3.69 17.98 20.05
C THR A 114 3.25 19.42 19.79
N ALA A 115 2.12 19.57 19.08
CA ALA A 115 1.47 20.87 18.82
C ALA A 115 2.39 21.94 18.17
N ALA A 116 3.39 21.50 17.41
CA ALA A 116 4.23 22.36 16.60
C ALA A 116 3.52 22.67 15.26
N ARG A 117 3.83 23.80 14.66
CA ARG A 117 3.33 24.14 13.30
C ARG A 117 4.08 23.40 12.23
N ARG A 118 5.41 23.26 12.41
CA ARG A 118 6.29 22.65 11.43
C ARG A 118 7.46 21.93 12.07
N ILE A 119 7.74 20.71 11.62
CA ILE A 119 8.96 19.95 11.96
C ILE A 119 9.55 19.40 10.67
N GLU A 120 10.85 19.58 10.49
CA GLU A 120 11.57 19.07 9.33
C GLU A 120 12.82 18.29 9.76
N LEU A 121 12.92 17.06 9.25
CA LEU A 121 14.07 16.17 9.39
C LEU A 121 14.57 15.81 8.00
N SER A 122 15.83 16.11 7.68
CA SER A 122 16.36 15.81 6.35
C SER A 122 17.80 15.29 6.38
N ASN A 123 18.08 14.31 5.51
CA ASN A 123 19.41 13.72 5.32
C ASN A 123 20.02 13.14 6.60
N LEU A 124 19.22 12.56 7.47
CA LEU A 124 19.64 11.99 8.76
C LEU A 124 19.54 10.48 8.77
N VAL A 125 20.43 9.83 9.50
CA VAL A 125 20.25 8.45 9.97
C VAL A 125 19.70 8.51 11.39
N ILE A 126 18.54 7.88 11.61
CA ILE A 126 17.84 7.82 12.91
C ILE A 126 17.80 6.36 13.32
N ASP A 127 18.67 6.00 14.25
CA ASP A 127 18.94 4.62 14.63
C ASP A 127 18.43 4.31 16.04
N GLY A 128 17.42 3.46 16.11
CA GLY A 128 16.90 2.94 17.38
C GLY A 128 17.83 1.94 18.09
N GLY A 129 18.88 1.47 17.42
CA GLY A 129 19.86 0.53 17.98
C GLY A 129 19.23 -0.79 18.45
N ASN A 130 18.02 -1.13 18.01
CA ASN A 130 17.21 -2.23 18.55
C ASN A 130 17.02 -2.16 20.08
N ARG A 131 17.11 -0.98 20.68
CA ARG A 131 16.92 -0.79 22.12
C ARG A 131 15.44 -0.76 22.47
N TRP A 132 15.15 -1.26 23.67
CA TRP A 132 13.77 -1.27 24.19
C TRP A 132 13.22 0.16 24.31
N LEU A 133 11.98 0.33 23.91
CA LEU A 133 11.16 1.50 24.19
C LEU A 133 10.20 1.13 25.31
N ASP A 134 10.03 1.99 26.31
CA ASP A 134 9.10 1.74 27.42
C ASP A 134 7.66 1.60 26.93
N ASP A 135 6.75 1.12 27.77
CA ASP A 135 5.37 0.80 27.39
C ASP A 135 4.57 2.03 26.95
N GLN A 136 4.90 3.21 27.46
CA GLN A 136 4.21 4.46 27.12
C GLN A 136 4.75 5.10 25.84
N THR A 137 5.89 4.67 25.36
CA THR A 137 6.53 5.19 24.15
C THR A 137 6.01 4.44 22.93
N PRO A 138 5.26 5.08 22.01
CA PRO A 138 4.61 4.38 20.91
C PRO A 138 5.55 4.11 19.74
N ALA A 139 6.57 4.94 19.53
CA ALA A 139 7.46 4.88 18.36
C ALA A 139 8.83 5.50 18.63
N LEU A 140 9.77 5.23 17.74
CA LEU A 140 11.09 5.87 17.74
C LEU A 140 10.98 7.36 17.41
N ILE A 141 10.15 7.71 16.42
CA ILE A 141 9.75 9.09 16.09
C ILE A 141 8.25 9.22 16.36
N HIS A 142 7.88 10.13 17.26
CA HIS A 142 6.49 10.35 17.61
C HIS A 142 6.11 11.82 17.48
N PHE A 143 5.22 12.13 16.54
CA PHE A 143 4.68 13.49 16.32
C PHE A 143 3.17 13.50 16.56
N SER A 144 2.68 14.55 17.23
CA SER A 144 1.26 14.73 17.52
C SER A 144 0.82 16.17 17.31
N GLY A 145 -0.26 16.37 16.52
CA GLY A 145 -0.87 17.67 16.27
C GLY A 145 0.02 18.62 15.44
N ILE A 146 0.71 18.11 14.43
CA ILE A 146 1.64 18.89 13.59
C ILE A 146 1.13 18.92 12.15
N PRO A 147 0.65 20.06 11.66
CA PRO A 147 0.09 20.15 10.31
C PRO A 147 1.14 20.09 9.18
N ASP A 148 2.39 20.42 9.44
CA ASP A 148 3.47 20.41 8.41
C ASP A 148 4.68 19.61 8.91
N VAL A 149 4.61 18.28 8.77
CA VAL A 149 5.73 17.36 8.99
C VAL A 149 6.48 17.16 7.69
N SER A 150 7.80 17.25 7.70
CA SER A 150 8.64 16.87 6.57
C SER A 150 9.75 15.93 7.03
N ILE A 151 9.70 14.68 6.57
CA ILE A 151 10.78 13.70 6.75
C ILE A 151 11.28 13.33 5.37
N ASP A 152 12.48 13.75 5.04
CA ASP A 152 13.00 13.65 3.69
C ASP A 152 14.41 13.08 3.64
N ASN A 153 14.63 12.13 2.74
CA ASN A 153 15.93 11.48 2.50
C ASN A 153 16.60 11.00 3.81
N CYS A 154 15.80 10.47 4.74
CA CYS A 154 16.27 9.92 6.01
C CYS A 154 16.38 8.39 5.95
N GLU A 155 17.29 7.83 6.74
CA GLU A 155 17.35 6.40 7.03
C GLU A 155 16.90 6.17 8.48
N ILE A 156 15.80 5.43 8.69
CA ILE A 156 15.20 5.18 9.99
C ILE A 156 15.21 3.68 10.23
N LEU A 157 15.88 3.22 11.28
CA LEU A 157 16.13 1.80 11.48
C LEU A 157 16.14 1.37 12.95
N GLY A 158 15.91 0.08 13.18
CA GLY A 158 16.10 -0.55 14.48
C GLY A 158 15.14 -0.11 15.59
N ALA A 159 13.90 0.27 15.24
CA ALA A 159 12.88 0.61 16.23
C ALA A 159 12.28 -0.66 16.87
N ARG A 160 12.22 -0.73 18.20
CA ARG A 160 11.60 -1.87 18.92
C ARG A 160 10.07 -1.81 19.03
N LYS A 161 9.47 -0.76 18.49
CA LYS A 161 8.03 -0.58 18.22
C LYS A 161 7.88 -0.02 16.81
N SER A 162 6.94 0.91 16.59
CA SER A 162 6.86 1.59 15.29
C SER A 162 8.08 2.50 15.06
N ALA A 163 8.50 2.64 13.81
CA ALA A 163 9.58 3.56 13.48
C ALA A 163 9.09 5.01 13.53
N ILE A 164 7.96 5.29 12.89
CA ILE A 164 7.32 6.60 12.87
C ILE A 164 5.86 6.46 13.28
N GLN A 165 5.43 7.27 14.23
CA GLN A 165 4.01 7.46 14.55
C GLN A 165 3.62 8.93 14.39
N LEU A 166 2.59 9.18 13.59
CA LEU A 166 2.01 10.48 13.35
C LEU A 166 0.55 10.49 13.83
N GLU A 167 0.22 11.32 14.81
CA GLU A 167 -1.13 11.46 15.31
C GLU A 167 -1.65 12.88 15.04
N ARG A 168 -2.75 12.99 14.29
CA ARG A 168 -3.32 14.31 13.89
C ARG A 168 -2.29 15.21 13.20
N CYS A 169 -1.53 14.62 12.29
CA CYS A 169 -0.48 15.30 11.53
C CYS A 169 -0.86 15.45 10.05
N GLY A 170 -0.22 16.40 9.38
CA GLY A 170 -0.16 16.54 7.93
C GLY A 170 1.28 16.61 7.44
N GLY A 171 1.48 16.80 6.13
CA GLY A 171 2.81 16.95 5.56
C GLY A 171 3.29 15.73 4.75
N ARG A 172 4.57 15.38 4.84
CA ARG A 172 5.15 14.37 3.95
C ARG A 172 6.25 13.52 4.57
N ILE A 173 6.36 12.28 4.10
CA ILE A 173 7.50 11.37 4.33
C ILE A 173 7.97 10.93 2.94
N GLU A 174 9.16 11.34 2.55
CA GLU A 174 9.61 11.17 1.17
C GLU A 174 11.04 10.63 1.09
N ARG A 175 11.32 9.86 0.03
CA ARG A 175 12.68 9.41 -0.34
C ARG A 175 13.47 8.77 0.80
N SER A 176 12.78 8.27 1.80
CA SER A 176 13.37 7.76 3.02
C SER A 176 13.43 6.22 3.01
N LYS A 177 14.38 5.68 3.76
CA LYS A 177 14.54 4.25 3.96
C LYS A 177 14.14 3.93 5.40
N ILE A 178 13.12 3.08 5.56
CA ILE A 178 12.57 2.74 6.87
C ILE A 178 12.60 1.22 7.03
N SER A 179 13.31 0.72 8.03
CA SER A 179 13.53 -0.73 8.17
C SER A 179 13.70 -1.20 9.59
N GLY A 180 13.43 -2.50 9.80
CA GLY A 180 13.71 -3.16 11.08
C GLY A 180 12.84 -2.66 12.24
N ALA A 181 11.67 -2.08 11.97
CA ALA A 181 10.70 -1.79 13.01
C ALA A 181 10.06 -3.08 13.53
N ALA A 182 9.95 -3.22 14.85
CA ALA A 182 9.31 -4.40 15.43
C ALA A 182 7.80 -4.44 15.12
N ASP A 183 7.17 -3.28 15.01
CA ASP A 183 5.77 -3.12 14.62
C ASP A 183 5.65 -2.56 13.19
N TYR A 184 5.41 -1.27 13.05
CA TYR A 184 5.09 -0.62 11.78
C TYR A 184 6.22 0.32 11.34
N ALA A 185 6.42 0.44 10.04
CA ALA A 185 7.31 1.47 9.51
C ALA A 185 6.73 2.87 9.72
N VAL A 186 5.49 3.07 9.26
CA VAL A 186 4.73 4.32 9.43
C VAL A 186 3.35 3.99 9.97
N TYR A 187 3.00 4.57 11.09
CA TYR A 187 1.66 4.53 11.64
C TYR A 187 1.10 5.95 11.73
N ALA A 188 0.23 6.30 10.81
CA ALA A 188 -0.49 7.58 10.80
C ALA A 188 -1.92 7.37 11.28
N VAL A 189 -2.31 8.04 12.36
CA VAL A 189 -3.65 7.95 12.92
C VAL A 189 -4.25 9.35 13.08
N GLU A 190 -5.54 9.51 12.69
CA GLU A 190 -6.25 10.81 12.67
C GLU A 190 -5.49 11.91 11.90
N SER A 191 -4.55 11.53 11.06
CA SER A 191 -3.79 12.43 10.20
C SER A 191 -4.60 12.78 8.94
N THR A 192 -4.24 13.84 8.25
CA THR A 192 -4.95 14.28 7.04
C THR A 192 -3.99 14.80 5.99
N GLY A 193 -4.24 14.41 4.73
CA GLY A 193 -3.48 14.93 3.58
C GLY A 193 -2.00 14.60 3.61
N LEU A 194 -1.59 13.49 4.25
CA LEU A 194 -0.20 13.05 4.25
C LEU A 194 0.23 12.58 2.85
N SER A 195 1.45 12.94 2.46
CA SER A 195 2.13 12.38 1.30
C SER A 195 3.22 11.40 1.76
N VAL A 196 3.05 10.11 1.48
CA VAL A 196 4.06 9.08 1.77
C VAL A 196 4.59 8.55 0.44
N THR A 197 5.72 9.10 -0.02
CA THR A 197 6.10 8.98 -1.44
C THR A 197 7.56 8.57 -1.63
N GLY A 198 7.80 7.61 -2.52
CA GLY A 198 9.17 7.25 -2.95
C GLY A 198 10.05 6.63 -1.87
N ASN A 199 9.44 6.06 -0.83
CA ASN A 199 10.17 5.46 0.27
C ASN A 199 10.52 3.99 -0.01
N SER A 200 11.55 3.49 0.67
CA SER A 200 11.89 2.08 0.75
C SER A 200 11.59 1.56 2.16
N VAL A 201 10.59 0.67 2.29
CA VAL A 201 10.08 0.15 3.57
C VAL A 201 10.28 -1.36 3.60
N PHE A 202 10.96 -1.90 4.62
CA PHE A 202 11.22 -3.34 4.65
C PHE A 202 11.60 -3.88 6.03
N ASP A 203 11.48 -5.19 6.17
CA ASP A 203 11.82 -5.93 7.40
C ASP A 203 11.07 -5.41 8.64
N CYS A 204 9.81 -5.01 8.47
CA CYS A 204 8.95 -4.56 9.57
C CYS A 204 8.08 -5.72 10.07
N GLY A 205 7.92 -5.79 11.41
CA GLY A 205 7.37 -6.97 12.07
C GLY A 205 5.87 -7.17 11.91
N ASN A 206 5.08 -6.09 11.77
CA ASN A 206 3.62 -6.18 11.79
C ASN A 206 2.92 -5.35 10.71
N GLY A 207 3.61 -4.50 9.99
CA GLY A 207 3.02 -3.72 8.90
C GLY A 207 3.98 -2.70 8.30
N GLY A 208 3.65 -2.24 7.09
CA GLY A 208 4.42 -1.23 6.37
C GLY A 208 3.91 0.19 6.66
N ILE A 209 3.01 0.69 5.81
CA ILE A 209 2.44 2.04 5.90
C ILE A 209 0.96 1.92 6.27
N LEU A 210 0.59 2.44 7.44
CA LEU A 210 -0.76 2.39 7.98
C LEU A 210 -1.35 3.80 8.05
N ILE A 211 -2.51 3.98 7.40
CA ILE A 211 -3.31 5.22 7.40
C ILE A 211 -4.63 4.90 8.07
N HIS A 212 -4.76 5.28 9.33
CA HIS A 212 -5.86 4.89 10.19
C HIS A 212 -6.64 6.08 10.74
N ARG A 213 -7.92 5.83 11.03
CA ARG A 213 -8.76 6.75 11.80
C ARG A 213 -9.50 5.98 12.90
N TRP A 214 -9.75 6.65 14.01
CA TRP A 214 -10.58 6.08 15.10
C TRP A 214 -12.03 5.95 14.66
N GLU A 215 -12.54 7.01 14.01
CA GLU A 215 -13.87 7.04 13.40
C GLU A 215 -13.74 7.18 11.88
N LYS A 216 -14.75 6.68 11.13
CA LYS A 216 -14.79 6.88 9.68
C LYS A 216 -14.77 8.36 9.33
N GLY A 217 -13.89 8.75 8.46
CA GLY A 217 -13.78 10.14 8.05
C GLY A 217 -12.82 10.36 6.89
N VAL A 218 -12.86 11.58 6.36
CA VAL A 218 -11.96 12.00 5.30
C VAL A 218 -10.54 12.09 5.82
N ASP A 219 -9.61 11.44 5.12
CA ASP A 219 -8.18 11.47 5.38
C ASP A 219 -7.45 12.21 4.22
N GLY A 220 -7.67 11.77 2.99
CA GLY A 220 -7.12 12.39 1.79
C GLY A 220 -5.62 12.19 1.60
N SER A 221 -5.01 11.23 2.29
CA SER A 221 -3.58 10.93 2.14
C SER A 221 -3.26 10.24 0.82
N ILE A 222 -2.00 10.39 0.39
CA ILE A 222 -1.46 9.79 -0.84
C ILE A 222 -0.28 8.90 -0.45
N VAL A 223 -0.35 7.62 -0.84
CA VAL A 223 0.71 6.62 -0.65
C VAL A 223 1.16 6.15 -2.03
N THR A 224 2.27 6.67 -2.52
CA THR A 224 2.64 6.46 -3.94
C THR A 224 4.13 6.19 -4.16
N ALA A 225 4.45 5.43 -5.20
CA ALA A 225 5.81 5.17 -5.66
C ALA A 225 6.75 4.57 -4.58
N ASN A 226 6.20 3.91 -3.55
CA ASN A 226 7.00 3.27 -2.52
C ASN A 226 7.43 1.85 -2.94
N ARG A 227 8.58 1.40 -2.45
CA ARG A 227 9.03 0.01 -2.49
C ARG A 227 8.87 -0.59 -1.10
N ILE A 228 7.99 -1.58 -0.98
CA ILE A 228 7.66 -2.19 0.31
C ILE A 228 7.87 -3.69 0.21
N PHE A 229 8.66 -4.28 1.13
CA PHE A 229 8.98 -5.69 1.02
C PHE A 229 9.34 -6.34 2.36
N ARG A 230 9.03 -7.63 2.47
CA ARG A 230 9.24 -8.45 3.67
C ARG A 230 8.56 -7.86 4.90
N ILE A 231 7.23 -7.72 4.80
CA ILE A 231 6.40 -7.27 5.91
C ILE A 231 5.84 -8.48 6.64
N GLY A 232 6.16 -8.58 7.91
CA GLY A 232 5.76 -9.67 8.78
C GLY A 232 4.42 -9.45 9.47
N ALA A 233 3.94 -10.50 10.14
CA ALA A 233 2.75 -10.50 11.02
C ALA A 233 3.11 -11.19 12.34
N ARG A 234 4.11 -10.66 13.06
CA ARG A 234 4.66 -11.29 14.28
C ARG A 234 3.64 -11.39 15.40
N ASN A 235 2.72 -10.43 15.47
CA ASN A 235 1.64 -10.44 16.44
C ASN A 235 0.46 -11.32 16.00
N GLY A 236 0.57 -11.94 14.83
CA GLY A 236 -0.47 -12.81 14.27
C GLY A 236 -1.74 -12.04 13.91
N GLY A 237 -2.82 -12.79 13.74
CA GLY A 237 -4.13 -12.22 13.48
C GLY A 237 -4.42 -12.03 12.00
N THR A 238 -5.69 -11.71 11.74
CA THR A 238 -6.21 -11.43 10.42
C THR A 238 -6.65 -9.96 10.41
N GLY A 239 -6.16 -9.17 9.51
CA GLY A 239 -6.71 -7.85 9.31
C GLY A 239 -5.77 -6.71 9.63
N GLN A 240 -5.36 -6.55 10.85
CA GLN A 240 -4.55 -5.38 11.23
C GLN A 240 -3.05 -5.58 11.01
N TYR A 241 -2.54 -6.80 11.05
CA TYR A 241 -1.12 -7.11 10.93
C TYR A 241 -0.76 -7.72 9.58
N GLY A 242 0.49 -7.56 9.18
CA GLY A 242 1.05 -8.20 8.01
C GLY A 242 0.73 -7.57 6.66
N ASN A 243 0.07 -6.43 6.64
CA ASN A 243 -0.25 -5.71 5.41
C ASN A 243 0.87 -4.72 5.07
N ALA A 244 1.24 -4.63 3.79
CA ALA A 244 2.22 -3.65 3.38
C ALA A 244 1.68 -2.22 3.42
N ILE A 245 0.44 -2.03 2.95
CA ILE A 245 -0.31 -0.78 3.10
C ILE A 245 -1.67 -1.13 3.70
N ASN A 246 -2.04 -0.46 4.78
CA ASN A 246 -3.31 -0.69 5.46
C ASN A 246 -4.05 0.64 5.67
N LEU A 247 -5.23 0.73 5.07
CA LEU A 247 -6.17 1.83 5.27
C LEU A 247 -7.27 1.34 6.22
N PHE A 248 -7.52 2.07 7.30
CA PHE A 248 -8.57 1.74 8.24
C PHE A 248 -9.44 2.94 8.54
N ARG A 249 -10.71 2.90 8.13
CA ARG A 249 -11.70 3.98 8.30
C ARG A 249 -11.31 5.31 7.65
N ALA A 250 -10.24 5.33 6.86
CA ALA A 250 -9.67 6.51 6.22
C ALA A 250 -10.23 6.66 4.80
N ALA A 251 -11.06 7.65 4.55
CA ALA A 251 -11.67 7.89 3.25
C ALA A 251 -10.83 8.80 2.34
N ASN A 252 -11.07 8.70 1.03
CA ASN A 252 -10.43 9.50 -0.02
C ASN A 252 -8.90 9.30 -0.10
N VAL A 253 -8.41 8.13 0.23
CA VAL A 253 -6.97 7.81 0.17
C VAL A 253 -6.61 7.28 -1.21
N MET A 254 -5.50 7.78 -1.75
CA MET A 254 -4.91 7.27 -3.00
C MET A 254 -3.71 6.38 -2.70
N VAL A 255 -3.70 5.16 -3.26
CA VAL A 255 -2.59 4.21 -3.20
C VAL A 255 -2.19 3.88 -4.63
N SER A 256 -1.06 4.39 -5.12
CA SER A 256 -0.73 4.24 -6.53
C SER A 256 0.75 4.03 -6.83
N GLY A 257 1.04 3.24 -7.87
CA GLY A 257 2.42 3.06 -8.35
C GLY A 257 3.39 2.45 -7.35
N ASN A 258 2.91 1.76 -6.33
CA ASN A 258 3.78 1.10 -5.35
C ASN A 258 4.25 -0.26 -5.86
N HIS A 259 5.48 -0.63 -5.51
CA HIS A 259 6.03 -1.96 -5.74
C HIS A 259 6.09 -2.71 -4.40
N ILE A 260 5.26 -3.72 -4.25
CA ILE A 260 5.04 -4.42 -2.98
C ILE A 260 5.39 -5.90 -3.17
N THR A 261 6.22 -6.45 -2.29
CA THR A 261 6.58 -7.87 -2.33
C THR A 261 6.66 -8.50 -0.94
N ASP A 262 6.30 -9.76 -0.84
CA ASP A 262 6.46 -10.56 0.38
C ASP A 262 5.76 -9.94 1.61
N SER A 263 4.46 -9.65 1.48
CA SER A 263 3.61 -9.29 2.61
C SER A 263 3.04 -10.55 3.25
N ALA A 264 3.13 -10.66 4.57
CA ALA A 264 2.61 -11.84 5.28
C ALA A 264 1.09 -12.02 5.10
N PHE A 265 0.38 -10.90 4.92
CA PHE A 265 -1.05 -10.83 4.57
C PHE A 265 -1.24 -10.06 3.26
N SER A 266 -2.04 -9.01 3.26
CA SER A 266 -2.34 -8.27 2.02
C SER A 266 -1.22 -7.32 1.60
N ALA A 267 -1.06 -7.13 0.30
CA ALA A 267 -0.25 -6.02 -0.20
C ALA A 267 -0.94 -4.69 0.13
N ILE A 268 -2.24 -4.58 -0.15
CA ILE A 268 -3.04 -3.38 0.13
C ILE A 268 -4.36 -3.83 0.73
N ARG A 269 -4.68 -3.35 1.94
CA ARG A 269 -5.94 -3.60 2.61
C ARG A 269 -6.65 -2.29 2.94
N ALA A 270 -7.89 -2.16 2.51
CA ALA A 270 -8.76 -1.01 2.74
C ALA A 270 -9.99 -1.47 3.53
N ASN A 271 -9.94 -1.35 4.86
CA ASN A 271 -11.00 -1.75 5.76
C ASN A 271 -11.87 -0.55 6.13
N SER A 272 -13.14 -0.61 5.80
CA SER A 272 -14.10 0.48 6.08
C SER A 272 -13.66 1.84 5.51
N SER A 273 -12.86 1.84 4.47
CA SER A 273 -12.25 3.03 3.85
C SER A 273 -12.96 3.36 2.54
N SER A 274 -13.76 4.42 2.56
CA SER A 274 -14.56 4.85 1.41
C SER A 274 -13.76 5.66 0.39
N ASN A 275 -14.16 5.61 -0.88
CA ASN A 275 -13.52 6.32 -1.99
C ASN A 275 -12.01 6.05 -2.10
N ALA A 276 -11.59 4.82 -1.80
CA ALA A 276 -10.21 4.42 -1.97
C ALA A 276 -9.87 4.28 -3.47
N GLN A 277 -8.79 4.92 -3.90
CA GLN A 277 -8.25 4.75 -5.24
C GLN A 277 -6.97 3.92 -5.19
N ILE A 278 -7.01 2.71 -5.74
CA ILE A 278 -5.89 1.76 -5.74
C ILE A 278 -5.51 1.45 -7.19
N SER A 279 -4.44 2.07 -7.68
CA SER A 279 -4.15 2.00 -9.12
C SER A 279 -2.66 1.88 -9.46
N GLY A 280 -2.35 1.10 -10.50
CA GLY A 280 -0.99 0.98 -11.02
C GLY A 280 0.01 0.35 -10.03
N ASN A 281 -0.44 -0.40 -9.02
CA ASN A 281 0.44 -1.05 -8.08
C ASN A 281 0.90 -2.42 -8.59
N GLN A 282 2.09 -2.83 -8.19
CA GLN A 282 2.63 -4.15 -8.42
C GLN A 282 2.69 -4.91 -7.08
N CYS A 283 1.92 -5.97 -6.95
CA CYS A 283 1.75 -6.76 -5.73
C CYS A 283 2.22 -8.21 -5.99
N PHE A 284 3.34 -8.59 -5.40
CA PHE A 284 3.96 -9.89 -5.60
C PHE A 284 4.05 -10.68 -4.29
N ARG A 285 3.65 -11.93 -4.32
CA ARG A 285 3.75 -12.88 -3.20
C ARG A 285 3.12 -12.34 -1.91
N SER A 286 1.84 -12.03 -1.99
CA SER A 286 1.01 -11.67 -0.84
C SER A 286 0.49 -12.95 -0.17
N GLY A 287 0.57 -13.03 1.15
CA GLY A 287 0.15 -14.24 1.87
C GLY A 287 -1.37 -14.46 1.89
N GLU A 288 -2.16 -13.39 1.79
CA GLU A 288 -3.62 -13.42 1.81
C GLU A 288 -4.19 -12.85 0.50
N THR A 289 -5.24 -12.05 0.57
CA THR A 289 -5.80 -11.30 -0.56
C THR A 289 -4.88 -10.14 -0.91
N ALA A 290 -4.39 -10.09 -2.14
CA ALA A 290 -3.39 -9.07 -2.50
C ALA A 290 -3.94 -7.65 -2.39
N ILE A 291 -5.15 -7.39 -2.93
CA ILE A 291 -5.84 -6.10 -2.81
C ILE A 291 -7.23 -6.35 -2.23
N TYR A 292 -7.48 -5.80 -1.07
CA TYR A 292 -8.68 -6.12 -0.30
C TYR A 292 -9.42 -4.84 0.13
N ALA A 293 -10.63 -4.64 -0.39
CA ALA A 293 -11.60 -3.65 0.10
C ALA A 293 -12.72 -4.40 0.83
N GLU A 294 -12.90 -4.09 2.11
CA GLU A 294 -13.78 -4.88 2.97
C GLU A 294 -14.57 -4.04 3.98
N PHE A 295 -15.58 -4.67 4.56
CA PHE A 295 -16.52 -4.11 5.52
C PHE A 295 -17.31 -2.92 4.95
N SER A 296 -17.66 -1.98 5.77
CA SER A 296 -18.60 -0.91 5.44
C SER A 296 -17.94 0.24 4.65
N PHE A 297 -17.37 -0.02 3.49
CA PHE A 297 -16.86 1.02 2.58
C PHE A 297 -17.93 1.40 1.53
N GLU A 298 -17.89 2.62 1.05
CA GLU A 298 -18.62 3.09 -0.14
C GLU A 298 -17.64 3.73 -1.12
N GLY A 299 -17.50 3.14 -2.28
CA GLY A 299 -16.59 3.60 -3.31
C GLY A 299 -15.19 3.00 -3.20
N ALA A 300 -14.81 2.24 -4.22
CA ALA A 300 -13.45 1.79 -4.44
C ALA A 300 -13.16 1.74 -5.94
N VAL A 301 -12.06 2.35 -6.36
CA VAL A 301 -11.54 2.24 -7.73
C VAL A 301 -10.28 1.40 -7.67
N ILE A 302 -10.29 0.21 -8.30
CA ILE A 302 -9.15 -0.70 -8.33
C ILE A 302 -8.78 -0.95 -9.79
N SER A 303 -7.73 -0.29 -10.28
CA SER A 303 -7.41 -0.32 -11.70
C SER A 303 -5.92 -0.47 -12.00
N ASP A 304 -5.62 -1.13 -13.11
CA ASP A 304 -4.28 -1.18 -13.69
C ASP A 304 -3.21 -1.78 -12.75
N ASN A 305 -3.63 -2.60 -11.78
CA ASN A 305 -2.72 -3.26 -10.86
C ASN A 305 -2.25 -4.61 -11.44
N THR A 306 -1.05 -5.01 -11.06
CA THR A 306 -0.52 -6.35 -11.30
C THR A 306 -0.43 -7.11 -9.99
N VAL A 307 -1.11 -8.24 -9.90
CA VAL A 307 -1.02 -9.20 -8.79
C VAL A 307 -0.39 -10.49 -9.32
N ASP A 308 0.68 -10.96 -8.66
CA ASP A 308 1.34 -12.22 -9.03
C ASP A 308 1.74 -12.99 -7.76
N GLY A 309 1.04 -14.06 -7.50
CA GLY A 309 1.21 -14.86 -6.30
C GLY A 309 0.50 -14.27 -5.07
N ALA A 310 -0.65 -14.84 -4.73
CA ALA A 310 -1.42 -14.53 -3.53
C ALA A 310 -2.35 -15.70 -3.21
N ALA A 311 -2.99 -15.69 -2.04
CA ALA A 311 -4.08 -16.63 -1.77
C ALA A 311 -5.35 -16.23 -2.53
N ASN A 312 -5.68 -14.93 -2.56
CA ASN A 312 -6.68 -14.35 -3.45
C ASN A 312 -6.12 -13.10 -4.15
N GLY A 313 -6.65 -12.78 -5.31
CA GLY A 313 -6.20 -11.62 -6.08
C GLY A 313 -6.79 -10.31 -5.56
N ILE A 314 -7.97 -9.93 -6.04
CA ILE A 314 -8.68 -8.71 -5.68
C ILE A 314 -10.02 -9.07 -5.07
N SER A 315 -10.36 -8.49 -3.93
CA SER A 315 -11.62 -8.75 -3.25
C SER A 315 -12.32 -7.47 -2.81
N VAL A 316 -13.60 -7.33 -3.19
CA VAL A 316 -14.46 -6.17 -2.87
C VAL A 316 -15.75 -6.71 -2.30
N VAL A 317 -15.80 -6.89 -1.00
CA VAL A 317 -16.80 -7.75 -0.33
C VAL A 317 -17.38 -7.13 0.93
N ASN A 318 -18.15 -7.92 1.67
CA ASN A 318 -18.88 -7.56 2.88
C ASN A 318 -20.07 -6.62 2.60
N PHE A 319 -20.87 -6.99 1.61
CA PHE A 319 -22.13 -6.29 1.38
C PHE A 319 -23.06 -6.34 2.60
N ASN A 320 -23.02 -7.40 3.38
CA ASN A 320 -23.74 -7.51 4.66
C ASN A 320 -23.35 -6.43 5.68
N GLU A 321 -22.15 -5.89 5.58
CA GLU A 321 -21.63 -4.79 6.42
C GLU A 321 -21.71 -3.42 5.71
N GLY A 322 -22.26 -3.37 4.50
CA GLY A 322 -22.44 -2.17 3.69
C GLY A 322 -21.34 -1.91 2.66
N GLY A 323 -20.45 -2.87 2.41
CA GLY A 323 -19.42 -2.77 1.35
C GLY A 323 -20.06 -2.74 -0.05
N ARG A 324 -19.83 -1.67 -0.81
CA ARG A 324 -20.43 -1.47 -2.13
C ARG A 324 -19.79 -0.37 -2.96
N LEU A 325 -20.24 -0.23 -4.19
CA LEU A 325 -19.95 0.87 -5.12
C LEU A 325 -18.49 0.86 -5.59
N SER A 326 -18.15 -0.07 -6.49
CA SER A 326 -16.77 -0.26 -6.92
C SER A 326 -16.60 -0.41 -8.41
N THR A 327 -15.41 -0.10 -8.89
CA THR A 327 -14.96 -0.48 -10.23
C THR A 327 -13.65 -1.24 -10.13
N ILE A 328 -13.55 -2.37 -10.85
CA ILE A 328 -12.35 -3.20 -10.93
C ILE A 328 -12.02 -3.36 -12.42
N SER A 329 -10.96 -2.70 -12.88
CA SER A 329 -10.70 -2.64 -14.33
C SER A 329 -9.22 -2.67 -14.71
N GLY A 330 -8.89 -3.32 -15.82
CA GLY A 330 -7.54 -3.31 -16.39
C GLY A 330 -6.48 -4.01 -15.55
N ASN A 331 -6.87 -4.82 -14.56
CA ASN A 331 -5.91 -5.50 -13.69
C ASN A 331 -5.43 -6.81 -14.31
N ILE A 332 -4.18 -7.18 -14.02
CA ILE A 332 -3.60 -8.50 -14.28
C ILE A 332 -3.46 -9.22 -12.94
N VAL A 333 -4.11 -10.38 -12.81
CA VAL A 333 -4.13 -11.18 -11.59
C VAL A 333 -3.73 -12.61 -11.93
N ARG A 334 -2.69 -13.16 -11.30
CA ARG A 334 -2.23 -14.50 -11.66
C ARG A 334 -1.55 -15.27 -10.53
N ASN A 335 -1.45 -16.59 -10.73
CA ASN A 335 -0.72 -17.53 -9.87
C ASN A 335 -1.26 -17.53 -8.43
N LEU A 336 -2.54 -17.78 -8.29
CA LEU A 336 -3.21 -17.80 -6.99
C LEU A 336 -3.21 -19.19 -6.35
N SER A 337 -3.04 -19.24 -5.04
CA SER A 337 -2.95 -20.46 -4.25
C SER A 337 -4.27 -20.80 -3.58
N ALA A 338 -4.65 -22.08 -3.56
CA ALA A 338 -5.78 -22.55 -2.77
C ALA A 338 -5.52 -22.54 -1.25
N THR A 339 -4.34 -22.13 -0.81
CA THR A 339 -3.95 -22.06 0.60
C THR A 339 -3.52 -20.64 0.96
N GLY A 340 -3.82 -20.22 2.19
CA GLY A 340 -3.49 -18.91 2.72
C GLY A 340 -2.85 -19.01 4.11
N PRO A 341 -2.68 -17.88 4.80
CA PRO A 341 -1.96 -17.81 6.07
C PRO A 341 -2.71 -18.41 7.26
N TYR A 342 -3.98 -18.76 7.07
CA TYR A 342 -4.83 -19.41 8.07
C TYR A 342 -5.83 -20.34 7.39
N LYS A 343 -6.47 -21.22 8.17
CA LYS A 343 -7.58 -22.03 7.69
C LYS A 343 -8.87 -21.23 7.78
N LEU A 344 -9.64 -21.22 6.71
CA LEU A 344 -10.94 -20.55 6.66
C LEU A 344 -12.06 -21.55 6.98
N ASP A 345 -12.86 -21.27 8.01
CA ASP A 345 -14.11 -21.97 8.23
C ASP A 345 -15.15 -21.46 7.21
N GLY A 346 -15.33 -22.20 6.11
CA GLY A 346 -16.32 -21.90 5.07
C GLY A 346 -15.96 -20.80 4.06
N ALA A 347 -14.79 -20.16 4.18
CA ALA A 347 -14.27 -19.26 3.15
C ALA A 347 -13.22 -19.96 2.28
N ILE A 348 -12.89 -19.39 1.15
CA ILE A 348 -12.11 -20.03 0.10
C ILE A 348 -10.95 -19.16 -0.34
N PHE A 349 -9.81 -19.80 -0.60
CA PHE A 349 -8.69 -19.21 -1.30
C PHE A 349 -8.61 -19.73 -2.75
N GLY A 350 -7.85 -19.05 -3.57
CA GLY A 350 -7.67 -19.38 -4.98
C GLY A 350 -8.59 -18.60 -5.93
N VAL A 351 -9.14 -17.47 -5.48
CA VAL A 351 -10.07 -16.65 -6.27
C VAL A 351 -9.36 -15.45 -6.89
N GLY A 352 -9.58 -15.25 -8.20
CA GLY A 352 -9.01 -14.14 -8.95
C GLY A 352 -9.57 -12.78 -8.52
N ILE A 353 -10.84 -12.55 -8.77
CA ILE A 353 -11.52 -11.30 -8.44
C ILE A 353 -12.87 -11.62 -7.82
N SER A 354 -13.14 -11.09 -6.62
CA SER A 354 -14.43 -11.24 -5.92
C SER A 354 -15.15 -9.90 -5.78
N ALA A 355 -16.47 -9.89 -5.99
CA ALA A 355 -17.31 -8.73 -5.75
C ALA A 355 -18.73 -9.13 -5.31
N GLU A 356 -19.36 -8.30 -4.48
CA GLU A 356 -20.70 -8.57 -3.95
C GLU A 356 -21.75 -7.54 -4.34
N ALA A 357 -21.47 -6.23 -4.30
CA ALA A 357 -22.51 -5.23 -4.51
C ALA A 357 -22.09 -4.00 -5.32
N ASP A 358 -22.99 -3.56 -6.18
CA ASP A 358 -22.92 -2.31 -6.96
C ASP A 358 -21.54 -2.14 -7.64
N THR A 359 -21.05 -3.19 -8.31
CA THR A 359 -19.66 -3.30 -8.79
C THR A 359 -19.60 -3.63 -10.27
N ALA A 360 -18.73 -2.91 -11.00
CA ALA A 360 -18.35 -3.24 -12.38
C ALA A 360 -16.94 -3.87 -12.42
N ILE A 361 -16.83 -5.07 -13.01
CA ILE A 361 -15.58 -5.81 -13.22
C ILE A 361 -15.36 -5.90 -14.73
N THR A 362 -14.40 -5.15 -15.28
CA THR A 362 -14.26 -5.04 -16.72
C THR A 362 -12.83 -5.00 -17.22
N GLY A 363 -12.54 -5.72 -18.31
CA GLY A 363 -11.24 -5.67 -18.96
C GLY A 363 -10.07 -6.22 -18.14
N ASN A 364 -10.32 -7.08 -17.17
CA ASN A 364 -9.28 -7.70 -16.37
C ASN A 364 -8.79 -9.01 -17.03
N VAL A 365 -7.55 -9.37 -16.74
CA VAL A 365 -6.97 -10.66 -17.13
C VAL A 365 -6.62 -11.44 -15.86
N VAL A 366 -7.24 -12.61 -15.71
CA VAL A 366 -6.98 -13.55 -14.61
C VAL A 366 -6.36 -14.81 -15.18
N GLU A 367 -5.21 -15.24 -14.66
CA GLU A 367 -4.53 -16.47 -15.09
C GLU A 367 -4.10 -17.32 -13.89
N ASN A 368 -4.32 -18.62 -13.97
CA ASN A 368 -3.94 -19.59 -12.94
C ASN A 368 -4.54 -19.25 -11.56
N ALA A 369 -5.86 -19.10 -11.50
CA ALA A 369 -6.59 -19.05 -10.24
C ALA A 369 -6.90 -20.48 -9.78
N ALA A 370 -6.42 -20.87 -8.59
CA ALA A 370 -6.53 -22.26 -8.14
C ALA A 370 -7.99 -22.76 -7.99
N LEU A 371 -8.93 -21.85 -7.82
CA LEU A 371 -10.35 -22.19 -7.66
C LEU A 371 -11.23 -21.47 -8.68
N TRP A 372 -11.46 -20.18 -8.55
CA TRP A 372 -12.36 -19.38 -9.40
C TRP A 372 -11.66 -18.18 -10.01
N GLY A 373 -11.88 -17.95 -11.30
CA GLY A 373 -11.38 -16.74 -11.95
C GLY A 373 -12.09 -15.50 -11.42
N LEU A 374 -13.42 -15.50 -11.47
CA LEU A 374 -14.29 -14.47 -10.90
C LEU A 374 -15.24 -15.09 -9.87
N ALA A 375 -15.59 -14.36 -8.82
CA ALA A 375 -16.60 -14.74 -7.83
C ALA A 375 -17.57 -13.57 -7.62
N LEU A 376 -18.84 -13.79 -8.00
CA LEU A 376 -19.88 -12.76 -7.95
C LEU A 376 -20.90 -13.12 -6.88
N GLY A 377 -20.80 -12.45 -5.74
CA GLY A 377 -21.63 -12.68 -4.56
C GLY A 377 -21.30 -13.95 -3.78
N PHE A 378 -21.84 -14.04 -2.56
CA PHE A 378 -21.75 -15.22 -1.70
C PHE A 378 -23.05 -15.37 -0.91
N GLY A 379 -23.78 -16.47 -1.09
CA GLY A 379 -25.12 -16.62 -0.55
C GLY A 379 -26.06 -15.50 -1.07
N PRO A 380 -26.87 -14.85 -0.22
CA PRO A 380 -27.76 -13.77 -0.64
C PRO A 380 -27.03 -12.44 -0.93
N TYR A 381 -25.75 -12.36 -0.65
CA TYR A 381 -24.96 -11.12 -0.75
C TYR A 381 -24.48 -10.91 -2.19
N LEU A 382 -25.41 -10.57 -3.07
CA LEU A 382 -25.17 -10.22 -4.47
C LEU A 382 -26.16 -9.15 -4.89
N ARG A 383 -25.67 -8.02 -5.44
CA ARG A 383 -26.54 -6.95 -5.94
C ARG A 383 -25.86 -6.10 -7.01
N ASN A 384 -26.50 -5.96 -8.18
CA ASN A 384 -26.08 -5.03 -9.24
C ASN A 384 -24.60 -5.21 -9.64
N VAL A 385 -24.16 -6.42 -9.94
CA VAL A 385 -22.79 -6.69 -10.36
C VAL A 385 -22.73 -6.92 -11.87
N VAL A 386 -21.79 -6.28 -12.54
CA VAL A 386 -21.52 -6.48 -13.97
C VAL A 386 -20.09 -7.02 -14.13
N ALA A 387 -19.95 -8.20 -14.74
CA ALA A 387 -18.67 -8.78 -15.14
C ALA A 387 -18.62 -8.84 -16.68
N ALA A 388 -17.83 -7.96 -17.29
CA ALA A 388 -17.84 -7.79 -18.74
C ALA A 388 -16.44 -7.71 -19.36
N ASN A 389 -16.24 -8.38 -20.49
CA ASN A 389 -15.01 -8.29 -21.28
C ASN A 389 -13.74 -8.68 -20.49
N ASN A 390 -13.83 -9.60 -19.55
CA ASN A 390 -12.68 -10.14 -18.83
C ASN A 390 -12.16 -11.40 -19.54
N ILE A 391 -10.89 -11.68 -19.34
CA ILE A 391 -10.25 -12.92 -19.79
C ILE A 391 -9.87 -13.71 -18.53
N VAL A 392 -10.34 -14.94 -18.42
CA VAL A 392 -9.95 -15.90 -17.37
C VAL A 392 -9.36 -17.11 -18.06
N ARG A 393 -8.17 -17.50 -17.63
CA ARG A 393 -7.51 -18.69 -18.14
C ARG A 393 -6.93 -19.53 -17.00
N GLY A 394 -7.14 -20.83 -17.03
CA GLY A 394 -6.58 -21.75 -16.05
C GLY A 394 -7.21 -21.58 -14.66
N ALA A 395 -8.47 -21.95 -14.52
CA ALA A 395 -9.19 -21.99 -13.25
C ALA A 395 -10.07 -23.24 -13.19
N ASN A 396 -10.54 -23.66 -12.01
CA ASN A 396 -11.58 -24.69 -11.97
C ASN A 396 -12.88 -24.15 -12.57
N VAL A 397 -13.30 -22.96 -12.17
CA VAL A 397 -14.46 -22.28 -12.75
C VAL A 397 -14.07 -20.90 -13.21
N GLY A 398 -14.49 -20.51 -14.42
CA GLY A 398 -14.24 -19.19 -14.97
C GLY A 398 -14.87 -18.09 -14.14
N CYS A 399 -16.16 -18.21 -13.88
CA CYS A 399 -16.96 -17.28 -13.08
C CYS A 399 -17.95 -18.07 -12.19
N ALA A 400 -17.74 -18.04 -10.90
CA ALA A 400 -18.68 -18.50 -9.90
C ALA A 400 -19.67 -17.37 -9.59
N VAL A 401 -20.99 -17.61 -9.70
CA VAL A 401 -22.00 -16.60 -9.42
C VAL A 401 -23.02 -17.14 -8.42
N SER A 402 -23.44 -16.30 -7.47
CA SER A 402 -24.46 -16.71 -6.51
C SER A 402 -25.82 -16.89 -7.16
N VAL A 403 -26.42 -18.07 -6.95
CA VAL A 403 -27.81 -18.41 -7.29
C VAL A 403 -28.62 -18.75 -6.02
N ALA A 404 -28.15 -18.27 -4.86
CA ALA A 404 -28.85 -18.40 -3.61
C ALA A 404 -30.13 -17.55 -3.61
N GLU A 405 -31.11 -17.95 -2.81
CA GLU A 405 -32.30 -17.16 -2.58
C GLU A 405 -31.93 -15.77 -2.01
N GLY A 406 -32.49 -14.71 -2.58
CA GLY A 406 -32.19 -13.31 -2.22
C GLY A 406 -31.01 -12.69 -2.98
N ALA A 407 -30.28 -13.46 -3.80
CA ALA A 407 -29.27 -12.89 -4.69
C ALA A 407 -29.91 -11.95 -5.74
N GLY A 408 -29.28 -10.79 -5.94
CA GLY A 408 -29.78 -9.73 -6.81
C GLY A 408 -29.19 -9.72 -8.21
N SER A 409 -29.52 -8.68 -8.97
CA SER A 409 -29.21 -8.57 -10.39
C SER A 409 -27.72 -8.67 -10.71
N THR A 410 -27.42 -9.49 -11.73
CA THR A 410 -26.03 -9.69 -12.19
C THR A 410 -26.00 -9.89 -13.70
N VAL A 411 -25.04 -9.24 -14.35
CA VAL A 411 -24.79 -9.38 -15.80
C VAL A 411 -23.38 -9.93 -16.02
N ILE A 412 -23.27 -11.04 -16.75
CA ILE A 412 -22.00 -11.70 -17.12
C ILE A 412 -21.96 -11.75 -18.66
N THR A 413 -21.16 -10.89 -19.27
CA THR A 413 -21.23 -10.72 -20.73
C THR A 413 -19.86 -10.50 -21.39
N GLY A 414 -19.67 -11.07 -22.59
CA GLY A 414 -18.48 -10.82 -23.40
C GLY A 414 -17.15 -11.31 -22.81
N ASN A 415 -17.19 -12.16 -21.80
CA ASN A 415 -15.98 -12.71 -21.18
C ASN A 415 -15.44 -13.91 -21.98
N VAL A 416 -14.15 -14.15 -21.88
CA VAL A 416 -13.46 -15.34 -22.40
C VAL A 416 -13.02 -16.19 -21.23
N PHE A 417 -13.53 -17.41 -21.15
CA PHE A 417 -13.13 -18.43 -20.19
C PHE A 417 -12.42 -19.54 -20.94
N GLN A 418 -11.14 -19.74 -20.68
CA GLN A 418 -10.30 -20.70 -21.36
C GLN A 418 -9.55 -21.60 -20.35
N ASP A 419 -9.38 -22.86 -20.70
CA ASP A 419 -8.73 -23.85 -19.83
C ASP A 419 -9.41 -23.89 -18.44
N VAL A 420 -10.75 -23.96 -18.40
CA VAL A 420 -11.57 -24.06 -17.19
C VAL A 420 -12.07 -25.50 -17.03
N ASN A 421 -11.84 -26.09 -15.85
CA ASN A 421 -12.08 -27.53 -15.65
C ASN A 421 -13.56 -27.88 -15.49
N ASP A 422 -14.28 -27.09 -14.69
CA ASP A 422 -15.65 -27.39 -14.28
C ASP A 422 -16.69 -26.54 -15.06
N GLY A 423 -16.24 -25.48 -15.76
CA GLY A 423 -17.07 -24.65 -16.63
C GLY A 423 -16.75 -23.17 -16.61
N GLY A 424 -17.33 -22.44 -17.57
CA GLY A 424 -17.14 -21.01 -17.73
C GLY A 424 -17.92 -20.20 -16.71
N VAL A 425 -19.23 -20.47 -16.55
CA VAL A 425 -20.11 -19.79 -15.58
C VAL A 425 -20.93 -20.82 -14.81
N ILE A 426 -20.68 -20.95 -13.53
CA ILE A 426 -21.35 -21.91 -12.65
C ILE A 426 -22.07 -21.18 -11.52
N GLY A 427 -23.33 -21.54 -11.27
CA GLY A 427 -24.12 -21.03 -10.16
C GLY A 427 -23.80 -21.73 -8.85
N TYR A 428 -23.62 -20.97 -7.77
CA TYR A 428 -23.31 -21.48 -6.44
C TYR A 428 -24.39 -21.07 -5.43
N ARG A 429 -24.72 -22.00 -4.54
CA ARG A 429 -25.38 -21.69 -3.26
C ARG A 429 -24.36 -21.90 -2.16
N TRP A 430 -23.85 -20.80 -1.62
CA TRP A 430 -22.68 -20.79 -0.74
C TRP A 430 -21.45 -21.45 -1.42
N THR A 431 -21.01 -22.58 -0.95
CA THR A 431 -19.90 -23.34 -1.52
C THR A 431 -20.33 -24.53 -2.39
N GLN A 432 -21.65 -24.75 -2.54
CA GLN A 432 -22.21 -25.86 -3.33
C GLN A 432 -22.53 -25.37 -4.74
N ALA A 433 -22.11 -26.12 -5.75
CA ALA A 433 -22.42 -25.85 -7.17
C ALA A 433 -23.72 -26.60 -7.58
N PRO A 434 -24.91 -25.97 -7.50
CA PRO A 434 -26.18 -26.60 -7.86
C PRO A 434 -26.49 -26.54 -9.35
N THR A 435 -25.71 -25.82 -10.16
CA THR A 435 -25.98 -25.68 -11.59
C THR A 435 -24.91 -26.36 -12.44
N GLU A 436 -25.30 -26.69 -13.66
CA GLU A 436 -24.39 -26.96 -14.77
C GLU A 436 -23.90 -25.63 -15.36
N GLU A 437 -23.18 -25.70 -16.49
CA GLU A 437 -22.66 -24.54 -17.23
C GLU A 437 -23.79 -23.57 -17.65
N LEU A 438 -23.69 -22.30 -17.27
CA LEU A 438 -24.65 -21.26 -17.59
C LEU A 438 -24.20 -20.36 -18.76
N GLY A 439 -22.93 -20.38 -19.13
CA GLY A 439 -22.34 -19.47 -20.13
C GLY A 439 -22.38 -19.99 -21.57
N GLY A 440 -22.58 -21.27 -21.77
CA GLY A 440 -22.44 -21.93 -23.09
C GLY A 440 -23.70 -21.94 -23.94
N SER A 441 -24.92 -21.92 -23.36
CA SER A 441 -26.19 -21.91 -24.07
C SER A 441 -27.24 -21.13 -23.29
N GLY A 442 -27.92 -20.19 -23.95
CA GLY A 442 -28.78 -19.17 -23.34
C GLY A 442 -29.95 -19.65 -22.46
N ASP A 443 -30.29 -20.93 -22.45
CA ASP A 443 -31.50 -21.43 -21.76
C ASP A 443 -31.24 -21.82 -20.30
N ALA A 444 -30.03 -22.24 -19.94
CA ALA A 444 -29.73 -22.69 -18.57
C ALA A 444 -29.82 -21.54 -17.55
N ALA A 445 -29.45 -20.33 -17.93
CA ALA A 445 -29.54 -19.14 -17.07
C ALA A 445 -30.99 -18.66 -16.87
N ALA A 446 -31.92 -19.06 -17.72
CA ALA A 446 -33.36 -18.66 -17.64
C ALA A 446 -34.04 -19.14 -16.34
N ALA A 447 -33.50 -20.19 -15.70
CA ALA A 447 -33.97 -20.66 -14.39
C ALA A 447 -33.66 -19.66 -13.24
N PHE A 448 -32.77 -18.66 -13.48
CA PHE A 448 -32.31 -17.70 -12.48
C PHE A 448 -32.63 -16.26 -12.98
N PRO A 449 -33.81 -15.71 -12.73
CA PRO A 449 -34.25 -14.42 -13.30
C PRO A 449 -33.37 -13.21 -12.94
N HIS A 450 -32.56 -13.29 -11.91
CA HIS A 450 -31.61 -12.24 -11.50
C HIS A 450 -30.32 -12.25 -12.32
N LEU A 451 -30.07 -13.30 -13.12
CA LEU A 451 -28.88 -13.44 -13.94
C LEU A 451 -29.17 -13.08 -15.41
N THR A 452 -28.27 -12.33 -16.01
CA THR A 452 -28.13 -12.19 -17.45
C THR A 452 -26.77 -12.71 -17.87
N VAL A 453 -26.73 -13.84 -18.57
CA VAL A 453 -25.48 -14.48 -19.03
C VAL A 453 -25.53 -14.56 -20.55
N MET A 454 -24.70 -13.79 -21.26
CA MET A 454 -24.74 -13.75 -22.72
C MET A 454 -23.38 -13.41 -23.35
N GLY A 455 -23.15 -13.91 -24.57
CA GLY A 455 -21.99 -13.53 -25.39
C GLY A 455 -20.63 -13.91 -24.79
N ASN A 456 -20.60 -14.80 -23.80
CA ASN A 456 -19.36 -15.32 -23.25
C ASN A 456 -18.83 -16.45 -24.14
N ARG A 457 -17.53 -16.61 -24.19
CA ARG A 457 -16.86 -17.70 -24.87
C ARG A 457 -16.24 -18.64 -23.84
N VAL A 458 -16.67 -19.88 -23.84
CA VAL A 458 -16.12 -20.96 -23.00
C VAL A 458 -15.37 -21.95 -23.90
N GLY A 459 -14.11 -22.31 -23.55
CA GLY A 459 -13.27 -23.19 -24.35
C GLY A 459 -12.11 -23.80 -23.59
#